data_4e5f163a3c85dceba299d475bf005db0
#
_entry.id   4e5f163a3c85dceba299d475bf005db0
#
_cell.length_a   1.000
_cell.length_b   1.000
_cell.length_c   1.000
_cell.angle_alpha   90.00
_cell.angle_beta   90.00
_cell.angle_gamma   90.00
#
_symmetry.space_group_name_H-M   'P 1'
#
loop_
_entity.id
_entity.type
_entity.pdbx_description
1 polymer ?
#
loop_
_entity_poly.entity_id
_entity_poly.type
_entity_poly.pdbx_seq_one_letter_code
_entity_poly.pdbx_strand_id
1 'polypeptide(L)'
;AICEQVRDYLFDQKLTNALNMPISNISLLNDLKPYLDLGELLGDLMSQLNKNSINQIIIECKGNIEDIRPISLATLKGILSPNLPDRVNYINAEAIAKELGINIEIGYSNMDSNYNNLISLKVLTENNTFRLDGSIFDDLKPRLVNVLGRDMEVTPKGAMLFIDNVDVPGVIGKVGTLLGNQDINIAAYLLSRKNQNGKAFAVIRIDNSAEEEELIKLRKLKEVEKVQYVIVNT
;
A
#
# COMPACT_ATOMS: atom_id res chain seq x y z
N ALA A 1 20.89 31.41 -17.15
CA ALA A 1 20.49 30.46 -16.05
C ALA A 1 19.08 29.87 -16.30
N ILE A 2 17.94 30.58 -16.04
CA ILE A 2 16.59 30.01 -16.16
C ILE A 2 16.25 29.59 -17.61
N CYS A 3 16.54 30.45 -18.62
CA CYS A 3 16.28 30.12 -20.00
C CYS A 3 17.09 28.91 -20.51
N GLU A 4 18.29 28.72 -20.02
CA GLU A 4 19.11 27.56 -20.32
C GLU A 4 18.50 26.29 -19.70
N GLN A 5 18.05 26.36 -18.47
CA GLN A 5 17.37 25.24 -17.80
C GLN A 5 16.08 24.85 -18.52
N VAL A 6 15.28 25.82 -18.98
CA VAL A 6 14.09 25.58 -19.80
C VAL A 6 14.44 24.97 -21.15
N ARG A 7 15.50 25.47 -21.81
CA ARG A 7 16.01 24.90 -23.05
C ARG A 7 16.46 23.44 -22.84
N ASP A 8 17.29 23.19 -21.83
CA ASP A 8 17.83 21.85 -21.52
C ASP A 8 16.71 20.86 -21.15
N TYR A 9 15.62 21.36 -20.51
CA TYR A 9 14.42 20.58 -20.29
C TYR A 9 13.66 20.22 -21.56
N LEU A 10 13.47 21.22 -22.47
CA LEU A 10 12.71 21.05 -23.70
C LEU A 10 13.42 20.20 -24.74
N PHE A 11 14.76 20.30 -24.84
CA PHE A 11 15.55 19.61 -25.85
C PHE A 11 16.18 18.31 -25.37
N ASP A 12 16.66 18.28 -24.12
CA ASP A 12 17.44 17.17 -23.58
C ASP A 12 16.71 16.44 -22.45
N GLN A 13 15.48 16.88 -22.11
CA GLN A 13 14.70 16.38 -20.96
C GLN A 13 15.48 16.39 -19.63
N LYS A 14 16.46 17.28 -19.53
CA LYS A 14 17.33 17.41 -18.37
C LYS A 14 16.72 18.40 -17.38
N LEU A 15 16.35 17.91 -16.22
CA LEU A 15 15.88 18.72 -15.08
C LEU A 15 17.08 19.17 -14.25
N THR A 16 17.28 20.48 -14.17
CA THR A 16 18.26 21.10 -13.25
C THR A 16 17.54 22.05 -12.31
N ASN A 17 17.73 21.89 -11.01
CA ASN A 17 17.15 22.75 -9.96
C ASN A 17 15.61 22.80 -9.94
N ALA A 18 14.93 21.71 -10.29
CA ALA A 18 13.49 21.62 -10.12
C ALA A 18 13.16 21.54 -8.64
N LEU A 19 12.46 22.56 -8.11
CA LEU A 19 12.08 22.64 -6.69
C LEU A 19 10.99 21.63 -6.30
N ASN A 20 10.26 21.11 -7.29
CA ASN A 20 9.07 20.28 -7.09
C ASN A 20 9.20 18.85 -7.61
N MET A 21 10.39 18.40 -7.97
CA MET A 21 10.61 17.01 -8.37
C MET A 21 11.74 16.40 -7.56
N PRO A 22 11.51 15.28 -6.90
CA PRO A 22 12.55 14.58 -6.13
C PRO A 22 13.58 13.87 -7.01
N ILE A 23 13.46 13.97 -8.34
CA ILE A 23 14.27 13.26 -9.34
C ILE A 23 15.02 14.27 -10.21
N SER A 24 16.30 14.07 -10.36
CA SER A 24 17.19 14.96 -11.15
C SER A 24 17.18 14.69 -12.65
N ASN A 25 16.60 13.59 -13.11
CA ASN A 25 16.59 13.17 -14.52
C ASN A 25 15.23 12.54 -14.90
N ILE A 26 14.61 13.07 -15.97
CA ILE A 26 13.29 12.58 -16.45
C ILE A 26 13.38 11.16 -17.05
N SER A 27 14.51 10.77 -17.64
CA SER A 27 14.67 9.41 -18.15
C SER A 27 14.54 8.38 -17.01
N LEU A 28 15.06 8.69 -15.83
CA LEU A 28 14.89 7.86 -14.62
C LEU A 28 13.44 7.86 -14.10
N LEU A 29 12.65 8.88 -14.42
CA LEU A 29 11.26 8.96 -13.98
C LEU A 29 10.41 7.81 -14.55
N ASN A 30 10.62 7.48 -15.82
CA ASN A 30 9.87 6.39 -16.46
C ASN A 30 10.17 5.03 -15.82
N ASP A 31 11.43 4.79 -15.47
CA ASP A 31 11.86 3.53 -14.83
C ASP A 31 11.41 3.47 -13.37
N LEU A 32 11.40 4.61 -12.67
CA LEU A 32 10.98 4.71 -11.29
C LEU A 32 9.45 4.80 -11.12
N LYS A 33 8.71 5.22 -12.15
CA LYS A 33 7.26 5.44 -12.05
C LYS A 33 6.50 4.26 -11.46
N PRO A 34 6.69 2.99 -11.86
CA PRO A 34 6.00 1.85 -11.25
C PRO A 34 6.26 1.74 -9.74
N TYR A 35 7.49 2.06 -9.30
CA TYR A 35 7.86 2.04 -7.88
C TYR A 35 7.29 3.21 -7.09
N LEU A 36 7.18 4.39 -7.71
CA LEU A 36 6.51 5.55 -7.11
C LEU A 36 5.03 5.26 -6.91
N ASP A 37 4.37 4.75 -7.95
CA ASP A 37 2.96 4.37 -7.93
C ASP A 37 2.71 3.27 -6.86
N LEU A 38 3.60 2.28 -6.76
CA LEU A 38 3.55 1.24 -5.71
C LEU A 38 3.76 1.84 -4.32
N GLY A 39 4.74 2.72 -4.14
CA GLY A 39 4.98 3.38 -2.86
C GLY A 39 3.77 4.18 -2.38
N GLU A 40 3.19 5.00 -3.26
CA GLU A 40 1.99 5.79 -2.96
C GLU A 40 0.80 4.88 -2.62
N LEU A 41 0.60 3.80 -3.38
CA LEU A 41 -0.42 2.80 -3.13
C LEU A 41 -0.26 2.10 -1.77
N LEU A 42 0.95 1.69 -1.40
CA LEU A 42 1.21 1.09 -0.07
C LEU A 42 0.87 2.08 1.04
N GLY A 43 1.22 3.36 0.84
CA GLY A 43 0.90 4.43 1.78
C GLY A 43 -0.61 4.64 1.93
N ASP A 44 -1.34 4.76 0.83
CA ASP A 44 -2.79 4.93 0.81
C ASP A 44 -3.50 3.75 1.48
N LEU A 45 -3.16 2.51 1.11
CA LEU A 45 -3.69 1.31 1.75
C LEU A 45 -3.41 1.30 3.25
N MET A 46 -2.21 1.66 3.67
CA MET A 46 -1.85 1.73 5.09
C MET A 46 -2.70 2.74 5.84
N SER A 47 -3.00 3.89 5.25
CA SER A 47 -3.86 4.91 5.86
C SER A 47 -5.31 4.44 6.02
N GLN A 48 -5.80 3.63 5.07
CA GLN A 48 -7.13 3.04 5.14
C GLN A 48 -7.21 1.93 6.20
N LEU A 49 -6.15 1.13 6.35
CA LEU A 49 -6.08 0.01 7.30
C LEU A 49 -5.77 0.44 8.73
N ASN A 50 -4.98 1.49 8.91
CA ASN A 50 -4.65 2.04 10.23
C ASN A 50 -5.46 3.30 10.51
N LYS A 51 -6.27 3.28 11.57
CA LYS A 51 -7.04 4.44 12.06
C LYS A 51 -6.48 5.04 13.35
N ASN A 52 -5.35 4.51 13.84
CA ASN A 52 -4.70 4.98 15.05
C ASN A 52 -3.63 6.02 14.72
N SER A 53 -3.25 6.81 15.72
CA SER A 53 -2.12 7.72 15.61
C SER A 53 -0.83 6.96 15.31
N ILE A 54 -0.04 7.51 14.38
CA ILE A 54 1.22 6.91 13.93
C ILE A 54 2.36 7.51 14.75
N ASN A 55 3.19 6.65 15.35
CA ASN A 55 4.39 7.07 16.06
C ASN A 55 5.62 7.01 15.17
N GLN A 56 5.71 5.97 14.32
CA GLN A 56 6.86 5.76 13.45
C GLN A 56 6.44 5.14 12.12
N ILE A 57 7.09 5.57 11.05
CA ILE A 57 7.00 5.01 9.71
C ILE A 57 8.38 4.51 9.32
N ILE A 58 8.48 3.23 8.94
CA ILE A 58 9.72 2.62 8.45
C ILE A 58 9.46 2.20 7.00
N ILE A 59 10.28 2.71 6.08
CA ILE A 59 10.24 2.39 4.67
C ILE A 59 11.56 1.74 4.30
N GLU A 60 11.54 0.48 3.90
CA GLU A 60 12.71 -0.28 3.50
C GLU A 60 12.56 -0.73 2.05
N CYS A 61 13.52 -0.38 1.20
CA CYS A 61 13.59 -0.86 -0.18
C CYS A 61 14.68 -1.94 -0.29
N LYS A 62 14.41 -2.99 -1.06
CA LYS A 62 15.34 -4.11 -1.29
C LYS A 62 15.46 -4.46 -2.76
N GLY A 63 16.62 -5.02 -3.13
CA GLY A 63 16.86 -5.51 -4.47
C GLY A 63 17.18 -4.39 -5.46
N ASN A 64 16.81 -4.58 -6.72
CA ASN A 64 17.23 -3.70 -7.81
C ASN A 64 16.40 -2.41 -7.87
N ILE A 65 16.63 -1.50 -6.93
CA ILE A 65 16.01 -0.16 -6.85
C ILE A 65 17.14 0.87 -6.75
N GLU A 66 17.30 1.70 -7.77
CA GLU A 66 18.44 2.63 -7.86
C GLU A 66 18.33 3.85 -6.93
N ASP A 67 17.11 4.40 -6.79
CA ASP A 67 16.88 5.57 -5.94
C ASP A 67 15.65 5.39 -5.05
N ILE A 68 15.90 5.24 -3.75
CA ILE A 68 14.86 4.99 -2.75
C ILE A 68 14.20 6.27 -2.24
N ARG A 69 14.84 7.43 -2.40
CA ARG A 69 14.35 8.69 -1.84
C ARG A 69 13.01 9.11 -2.43
N PRO A 70 12.83 9.14 -3.77
CA PRO A 70 11.53 9.46 -4.38
C PRO A 70 10.43 8.49 -3.98
N ILE A 71 10.74 7.19 -3.88
CA ILE A 71 9.80 6.14 -3.49
C ILE A 71 9.32 6.36 -2.05
N SER A 72 10.25 6.69 -1.16
CA SER A 72 9.93 6.98 0.24
C SER A 72 9.01 8.20 0.37
N LEU A 73 9.26 9.26 -0.42
CA LEU A 73 8.39 10.44 -0.45
C LEU A 73 7.01 10.13 -1.02
N ALA A 74 6.92 9.27 -2.05
CA ALA A 74 5.65 8.77 -2.58
C ALA A 74 4.85 8.00 -1.52
N THR A 75 5.54 7.13 -0.79
CA THR A 75 4.93 6.35 0.30
C THR A 75 4.40 7.25 1.41
N LEU A 76 5.20 8.23 1.85
CA LEU A 76 4.78 9.22 2.86
C LEU A 76 3.58 10.05 2.39
N LYS A 77 3.60 10.49 1.12
CA LYS A 77 2.46 11.18 0.50
C LYS A 77 1.21 10.31 0.57
N GLY A 78 1.29 9.03 0.16
CA GLY A 78 0.17 8.09 0.21
C GLY A 78 -0.42 7.94 1.62
N ILE A 79 0.42 7.85 2.67
CA ILE A 79 -0.03 7.74 4.06
C ILE A 79 -0.75 9.00 4.53
N LEU A 80 -0.24 10.17 4.19
CA LEU A 80 -0.70 11.43 4.78
C LEU A 80 -1.85 12.08 4.00
N SER A 81 -1.88 11.93 2.65
CA SER A 81 -2.85 12.60 1.78
C SER A 81 -4.31 12.30 2.11
N PRO A 82 -4.72 11.07 2.46
CA PRO A 82 -6.12 10.79 2.78
C PRO A 82 -6.67 11.62 3.97
N ASN A 83 -5.80 12.02 4.88
CA ASN A 83 -6.16 12.83 6.04
C ASN A 83 -5.88 14.34 5.85
N LEU A 84 -5.09 14.71 4.84
CA LEU A 84 -4.64 16.08 4.56
C LEU A 84 -4.59 16.34 3.03
N PRO A 85 -5.69 16.17 2.28
CA PRO A 85 -5.67 16.04 0.83
C PRO A 85 -5.04 17.23 0.09
N ASP A 86 -5.27 18.46 0.52
CA ASP A 86 -4.80 19.67 -0.17
C ASP A 86 -3.43 20.15 0.32
N ARG A 87 -2.79 19.45 1.25
CA ARG A 87 -1.58 19.91 1.94
C ARG A 87 -0.34 19.10 1.59
N VAL A 88 -0.48 17.84 1.18
CA VAL A 88 0.64 16.89 1.06
C VAL A 88 1.05 16.70 -0.40
N ASN A 89 2.34 16.87 -0.65
CA ASN A 89 2.98 16.56 -1.91
C ASN A 89 4.36 15.90 -1.67
N TYR A 90 5.04 15.49 -2.73
CA TYR A 90 6.35 14.83 -2.64
C TYR A 90 7.44 15.66 -1.93
N ILE A 91 7.31 17.00 -1.89
CA ILE A 91 8.33 17.88 -1.29
C ILE A 91 8.12 18.04 0.20
N ASN A 92 6.86 18.18 0.63
CA ASN A 92 6.53 18.53 2.01
C ASN A 92 6.10 17.34 2.86
N ALA A 93 5.89 16.14 2.27
CA ALA A 93 5.40 14.96 2.99
C ALA A 93 6.25 14.63 4.22
N GLU A 94 7.58 14.69 4.11
CA GLU A 94 8.48 14.42 5.23
C GLU A 94 8.41 15.50 6.31
N ALA A 95 8.34 16.77 5.91
CA ALA A 95 8.22 17.89 6.85
C ALA A 95 6.89 17.81 7.63
N ILE A 96 5.79 17.54 6.93
CA ILE A 96 4.46 17.37 7.55
C ILE A 96 4.47 16.18 8.52
N ALA A 97 5.05 15.04 8.15
CA ALA A 97 5.15 13.90 9.07
C ALA A 97 5.91 14.26 10.35
N LYS A 98 7.01 15.01 10.24
CA LYS A 98 7.78 15.51 11.41
C LYS A 98 6.99 16.49 12.26
N GLU A 99 6.23 17.39 11.62
CA GLU A 99 5.34 18.33 12.35
C GLU A 99 4.25 17.59 13.13
N LEU A 100 3.77 16.46 12.61
CA LEU A 100 2.84 15.57 13.29
C LEU A 100 3.49 14.69 14.38
N GLY A 101 4.80 14.83 14.61
CA GLY A 101 5.54 14.06 15.60
C GLY A 101 5.83 12.61 15.15
N ILE A 102 5.72 12.32 13.87
CA ILE A 102 5.97 10.98 13.33
C ILE A 102 7.46 10.81 13.07
N ASN A 103 8.07 9.79 13.67
CA ASN A 103 9.45 9.41 13.37
C ASN A 103 9.50 8.66 12.03
N ILE A 104 10.46 9.02 11.14
CA ILE A 104 10.61 8.42 9.82
C ILE A 104 11.97 7.74 9.74
N GLU A 105 11.97 6.48 9.34
CA GLU A 105 13.17 5.70 9.06
C GLU A 105 13.12 5.19 7.61
N ILE A 106 14.16 5.47 6.84
CA ILE A 106 14.28 5.07 5.44
C ILE A 106 15.55 4.24 5.31
N GLY A 107 15.43 3.05 4.77
CA GLY A 107 16.51 2.11 4.61
C GLY A 107 16.57 1.45 3.25
N TYR A 108 17.78 1.04 2.85
CA TYR A 108 18.01 0.18 1.70
C TYR A 108 18.80 -1.05 2.13
N SER A 109 18.45 -2.20 1.59
CA SER A 109 19.14 -3.45 1.87
C SER A 109 19.36 -4.26 0.59
N ASN A 110 20.57 -4.71 0.40
CA ASN A 110 20.94 -5.67 -0.67
C ASN A 110 20.74 -7.13 -0.24
N MET A 111 20.09 -7.38 0.90
CA MET A 111 19.82 -8.75 1.32
C MET A 111 18.94 -9.48 0.31
N ASP A 112 19.27 -10.74 0.05
CA ASP A 112 18.47 -11.61 -0.79
C ASP A 112 17.01 -11.59 -0.34
N SER A 113 16.15 -11.24 -1.26
CA SER A 113 14.71 -11.38 -1.12
C SER A 113 14.20 -12.37 -2.16
N ASN A 114 13.06 -12.98 -1.92
CA ASN A 114 12.41 -13.83 -2.92
C ASN A 114 11.90 -13.03 -4.14
N TYR A 115 12.07 -11.71 -4.11
CA TYR A 115 11.62 -10.77 -5.13
C TYR A 115 12.79 -9.92 -5.62
N ASN A 116 12.87 -9.66 -6.94
CA ASN A 116 13.91 -8.85 -7.56
C ASN A 116 13.92 -7.40 -7.05
N ASN A 117 12.78 -6.94 -6.56
CA ASN A 117 12.59 -5.65 -5.93
C ASN A 117 11.53 -5.78 -4.82
N LEU A 118 11.65 -5.00 -3.77
CA LEU A 118 10.69 -5.01 -2.67
C LEU A 118 10.63 -3.63 -2.02
N ILE A 119 9.42 -3.12 -1.80
CA ILE A 119 9.15 -1.97 -0.94
C ILE A 119 8.40 -2.49 0.27
N SER A 120 8.99 -2.35 1.45
CA SER A 120 8.40 -2.72 2.74
C SER A 120 8.01 -1.46 3.51
N LEU A 121 6.75 -1.34 3.85
CA LEU A 121 6.20 -0.28 4.68
C LEU A 121 5.75 -0.85 6.01
N LYS A 122 6.35 -0.35 7.11
CA LYS A 122 5.90 -0.65 8.47
C LYS A 122 5.44 0.64 9.14
N VAL A 123 4.32 0.57 9.82
CA VAL A 123 3.76 1.66 10.62
C VAL A 123 3.60 1.17 12.05
N LEU A 124 4.21 1.90 12.98
CA LEU A 124 4.14 1.63 14.40
C LEU A 124 3.21 2.65 15.05
N THR A 125 2.27 2.14 15.81
CA THR A 125 1.38 2.90 16.70
C THR A 125 1.71 2.56 18.14
N GLU A 126 1.03 3.13 19.10
CA GLU A 126 1.25 2.83 20.51
C GLU A 126 1.15 1.33 20.83
N ASN A 127 0.18 0.63 20.22
CA ASN A 127 -0.15 -0.75 20.59
C ASN A 127 0.02 -1.76 19.45
N ASN A 128 0.26 -1.32 18.23
CA ASN A 128 0.27 -2.20 17.05
C ASN A 128 1.38 -1.86 16.08
N THR A 129 1.80 -2.87 15.34
CA THR A 129 2.66 -2.72 14.17
C THR A 129 1.92 -3.29 12.96
N PHE A 130 1.80 -2.46 11.91
CA PHE A 130 1.23 -2.83 10.63
C PHE A 130 2.35 -2.95 9.59
N ARG A 131 2.26 -3.93 8.71
CA ARG A 131 3.23 -4.12 7.64
C ARG A 131 2.52 -4.42 6.33
N LEU A 132 2.96 -3.75 5.27
CA LEU A 132 2.62 -4.03 3.89
C LEU A 132 3.91 -4.10 3.08
N ASP A 133 4.08 -5.15 2.31
CA ASP A 133 5.18 -5.23 1.35
C ASP A 133 4.61 -5.33 -0.06
N GLY A 134 5.24 -4.64 -0.99
CA GLY A 134 4.89 -4.67 -2.39
C GLY A 134 6.10 -4.89 -3.29
N SER A 135 5.87 -5.46 -4.45
CA SER A 135 6.86 -5.70 -5.49
C SER A 135 6.27 -5.39 -6.86
N ILE A 136 7.10 -4.95 -7.78
CA ILE A 136 6.77 -4.81 -9.20
C ILE A 136 7.24 -6.08 -9.90
N PHE A 137 6.30 -6.78 -10.54
CA PHE A 137 6.59 -8.01 -11.27
C PHE A 137 6.99 -7.71 -12.73
N ASP A 138 7.43 -8.72 -13.45
CA ASP A 138 7.93 -8.58 -14.83
C ASP A 138 6.90 -8.01 -15.81
N ASP A 139 5.61 -8.09 -15.48
CA ASP A 139 4.51 -7.46 -16.22
C ASP A 139 4.33 -5.95 -15.87
N LEU A 140 5.27 -5.38 -15.14
CA LEU A 140 5.27 -4.00 -14.61
C LEU A 140 4.05 -3.68 -13.73
N LYS A 141 3.38 -4.70 -13.20
CA LYS A 141 2.22 -4.51 -12.33
C LYS A 141 2.57 -4.69 -10.86
N PRO A 142 1.99 -3.86 -10.00
CA PRO A 142 2.18 -3.99 -8.57
C PRO A 142 1.50 -5.26 -8.03
N ARG A 143 2.17 -5.89 -7.05
CA ARG A 143 1.61 -6.94 -6.21
C ARG A 143 1.91 -6.63 -4.76
N LEU A 144 0.94 -6.79 -3.90
CA LEU A 144 1.20 -6.91 -2.47
C LEU A 144 1.73 -8.33 -2.25
N VAL A 145 2.85 -8.44 -1.56
CA VAL A 145 3.50 -9.74 -1.28
C VAL A 145 3.52 -10.06 0.22
N ASN A 146 3.26 -9.06 1.04
CA ASN A 146 2.93 -9.23 2.46
C ASN A 146 1.80 -8.28 2.83
N VAL A 147 0.77 -8.80 3.50
CA VAL A 147 -0.38 -8.02 3.96
C VAL A 147 -0.56 -8.23 5.45
N LEU A 148 -0.33 -7.18 6.23
CA LEU A 148 -0.46 -7.18 7.70
C LEU A 148 0.32 -8.32 8.37
N GLY A 149 1.55 -8.57 7.87
CA GLY A 149 2.46 -9.59 8.39
C GLY A 149 2.17 -11.01 7.91
N ARG A 150 1.39 -11.17 6.84
CA ARG A 150 1.08 -12.46 6.22
C ARG A 150 1.57 -12.46 4.78
N ASP A 151 2.38 -13.45 4.42
CA ASP A 151 2.87 -13.61 3.06
C ASP A 151 1.74 -14.09 2.17
N MET A 152 1.42 -13.30 1.15
CA MET A 152 0.38 -13.59 0.18
C MET A 152 0.49 -12.65 -1.02
N GLU A 153 0.30 -13.18 -2.22
CA GLU A 153 0.29 -12.37 -3.44
C GLU A 153 -1.11 -11.86 -3.75
N VAL A 154 -1.26 -10.54 -3.71
CA VAL A 154 -2.53 -9.87 -3.98
C VAL A 154 -2.35 -8.83 -5.06
N THR A 155 -3.20 -8.84 -6.09
CA THR A 155 -3.31 -7.73 -7.04
C THR A 155 -4.13 -6.62 -6.39
N PRO A 156 -3.52 -5.48 -6.02
CA PRO A 156 -4.22 -4.37 -5.37
C PRO A 156 -5.02 -3.60 -6.43
N LYS A 157 -6.33 -3.83 -6.49
CA LYS A 157 -7.20 -3.16 -7.46
C LYS A 157 -8.65 -3.13 -6.99
N GLY A 158 -9.27 -1.96 -7.12
CA GLY A 158 -10.70 -1.78 -6.83
C GLY A 158 -11.04 -1.98 -5.36
N ALA A 159 -12.23 -2.44 -5.10
CA ALA A 159 -12.73 -2.67 -3.75
C ALA A 159 -12.22 -3.99 -3.18
N MET A 160 -11.70 -3.97 -1.94
CA MET A 160 -11.16 -5.14 -1.27
C MET A 160 -11.63 -5.22 0.20
N LEU A 161 -11.90 -6.44 0.63
CA LEU A 161 -12.21 -6.77 2.02
C LEU A 161 -11.03 -7.53 2.64
N PHE A 162 -10.57 -7.08 3.78
CA PHE A 162 -9.59 -7.76 4.62
C PHE A 162 -10.31 -8.34 5.83
N ILE A 163 -10.31 -9.66 5.95
CA ILE A 163 -11.10 -10.38 6.95
C ILE A 163 -10.19 -11.24 7.82
N ASP A 164 -10.13 -10.95 9.11
CA ASP A 164 -9.61 -11.87 10.11
C ASP A 164 -10.76 -12.79 10.57
N ASN A 165 -10.55 -14.12 10.51
CA ASN A 165 -11.56 -15.09 10.89
C ASN A 165 -10.96 -16.32 11.57
N VAL A 166 -11.79 -17.06 12.30
CA VAL A 166 -11.44 -18.39 12.80
C VAL A 166 -11.36 -19.36 11.62
N ASP A 167 -10.31 -20.17 11.56
CA ASP A 167 -10.09 -21.16 10.49
C ASP A 167 -10.88 -22.45 10.78
N VAL A 168 -12.16 -22.45 10.42
CA VAL A 168 -13.03 -23.60 10.53
C VAL A 168 -13.76 -23.88 9.20
N PRO A 169 -14.14 -25.14 8.94
CA PRO A 169 -14.89 -25.49 7.72
C PRO A 169 -16.16 -24.65 7.57
N GLY A 170 -16.43 -24.22 6.35
CA GLY A 170 -17.66 -23.52 5.97
C GLY A 170 -17.57 -21.99 6.03
N VAL A 171 -16.51 -21.37 6.60
CA VAL A 171 -16.40 -19.90 6.68
C VAL A 171 -16.39 -19.25 5.31
N ILE A 172 -15.58 -19.76 4.38
CA ILE A 172 -15.52 -19.26 2.99
C ILE A 172 -16.91 -19.31 2.34
N GLY A 173 -17.63 -20.43 2.53
CA GLY A 173 -18.99 -20.59 1.99
C GLY A 173 -19.97 -19.57 2.59
N LYS A 174 -19.91 -19.34 3.90
CA LYS A 174 -20.77 -18.34 4.58
C LYS A 174 -20.50 -16.93 4.07
N VAL A 175 -19.21 -16.53 3.99
CA VAL A 175 -18.82 -15.22 3.46
C VAL A 175 -19.25 -15.08 2.00
N GLY A 176 -18.97 -16.09 1.16
CA GLY A 176 -19.35 -16.06 -0.26
C GLY A 176 -20.87 -16.02 -0.47
N THR A 177 -21.62 -16.81 0.27
CA THR A 177 -23.11 -16.79 0.21
C THR A 177 -23.66 -15.43 0.67
N LEU A 178 -23.08 -14.87 1.72
CA LEU A 178 -23.53 -13.57 2.24
C LEU A 178 -23.28 -12.44 1.19
N LEU A 179 -22.11 -12.41 0.56
CA LEU A 179 -21.80 -11.45 -0.49
C LEU A 179 -22.70 -11.66 -1.72
N GLY A 180 -22.87 -12.92 -2.17
CA GLY A 180 -23.74 -13.24 -3.30
C GLY A 180 -25.21 -12.87 -3.08
N ASN A 181 -25.73 -13.03 -1.86
CA ASN A 181 -27.09 -12.59 -1.53
C ASN A 181 -27.27 -11.07 -1.51
N GLN A 182 -26.19 -10.31 -1.63
CA GLN A 182 -26.16 -8.86 -1.72
C GLN A 182 -25.74 -8.39 -3.11
N ASP A 183 -25.79 -9.29 -4.10
CA ASP A 183 -25.38 -9.02 -5.48
C ASP A 183 -23.92 -8.53 -5.62
N ILE A 184 -23.06 -8.88 -4.64
CA ILE A 184 -21.63 -8.57 -4.67
C ILE A 184 -20.87 -9.77 -5.25
N ASN A 185 -20.29 -9.57 -6.43
CA ASN A 185 -19.46 -10.57 -7.07
C ASN A 185 -18.03 -10.59 -6.51
N ILE A 186 -17.48 -11.79 -6.30
CA ILE A 186 -16.12 -11.99 -5.81
C ILE A 186 -15.20 -12.18 -7.02
N ALA A 187 -14.31 -11.21 -7.24
CA ALA A 187 -13.30 -11.27 -8.30
C ALA A 187 -12.07 -12.12 -7.92
N ALA A 188 -11.72 -12.15 -6.63
CA ALA A 188 -10.66 -13.00 -6.11
C ALA A 188 -10.89 -13.26 -4.61
N TYR A 189 -10.52 -14.45 -4.14
CA TYR A 189 -10.54 -14.83 -2.73
C TYR A 189 -9.20 -15.49 -2.39
N LEU A 190 -8.38 -14.82 -1.61
CA LEU A 190 -7.08 -15.31 -1.16
C LEU A 190 -7.13 -15.54 0.34
N LEU A 191 -6.61 -16.68 0.79
CA LEU A 191 -6.60 -17.07 2.19
C LEU A 191 -5.19 -17.39 2.64
N SER A 192 -4.77 -16.76 3.73
CA SER A 192 -3.51 -17.07 4.42
C SER A 192 -3.82 -17.67 5.80
N ARG A 193 -3.09 -18.74 6.15
CA ARG A 193 -3.22 -19.47 7.42
C ARG A 193 -1.87 -19.48 8.12
N LYS A 194 -1.84 -19.14 9.41
CA LYS A 194 -0.61 -19.32 10.21
C LYS A 194 -0.47 -20.78 10.69
N ASN A 195 -1.58 -21.39 11.14
CA ASN A 195 -1.63 -22.78 11.64
C ASN A 195 -2.99 -23.38 11.30
N GLN A 196 -3.07 -24.72 11.14
CA GLN A 196 -4.36 -25.41 11.02
C GLN A 196 -5.20 -25.24 12.29
N ASN A 197 -6.51 -25.01 12.14
CA ASN A 197 -7.47 -24.78 13.22
C ASN A 197 -7.20 -23.53 14.09
N GLY A 198 -6.47 -22.56 13.56
CA GLY A 198 -6.18 -21.30 14.22
C GLY A 198 -6.98 -20.14 13.67
N LYS A 199 -6.27 -19.02 13.42
CA LYS A 199 -6.79 -17.84 12.77
C LYS A 199 -6.38 -17.85 11.30
N ALA A 200 -7.33 -17.49 10.45
CA ALA A 200 -7.12 -17.26 9.03
C ALA A 200 -7.32 -15.78 8.71
N PHE A 201 -6.70 -15.37 7.62
CA PHE A 201 -6.83 -14.04 7.08
C PHE A 201 -7.16 -14.13 5.60
N ALA A 202 -8.25 -13.50 5.20
CA ALA A 202 -8.68 -13.47 3.82
C ALA A 202 -8.54 -12.05 3.23
N VAL A 203 -8.06 -11.98 2.00
CA VAL A 203 -8.20 -10.80 1.15
C VAL A 203 -9.16 -11.16 0.02
N ILE A 204 -10.28 -10.46 -0.03
CA ILE A 204 -11.33 -10.68 -1.01
C ILE A 204 -11.41 -9.43 -1.88
N ARG A 205 -11.20 -9.58 -3.18
CA ARG A 205 -11.47 -8.52 -4.14
C ARG A 205 -12.89 -8.68 -4.67
N ILE A 206 -13.64 -7.59 -4.66
CA ILE A 206 -15.03 -7.55 -5.10
C ILE A 206 -15.17 -6.59 -6.28
N ASP A 207 -16.14 -6.85 -7.18
CA ASP A 207 -16.34 -6.06 -8.39
C ASP A 207 -17.09 -4.75 -8.11
N ASN A 208 -17.99 -4.76 -7.13
CA ASN A 208 -18.78 -3.61 -6.74
C ASN A 208 -18.28 -3.05 -5.39
N SER A 209 -18.57 -1.79 -5.10
CA SER A 209 -18.38 -1.25 -3.75
C SER A 209 -19.32 -1.95 -2.75
N ALA A 210 -18.84 -2.13 -1.53
CA ALA A 210 -19.67 -2.60 -0.42
C ALA A 210 -20.06 -1.41 0.46
N GLU A 211 -21.35 -1.32 0.77
CA GLU A 211 -21.89 -0.31 1.68
C GLU A 211 -21.71 -0.78 3.15
N GLU A 212 -21.87 0.13 4.11
CA GLU A 212 -21.66 -0.22 5.51
C GLU A 212 -22.64 -1.29 6.01
N GLU A 213 -23.83 -1.38 5.41
CA GLU A 213 -24.82 -2.42 5.77
C GLU A 213 -24.31 -3.83 5.49
N GLU A 214 -23.64 -4.04 4.33
CA GLU A 214 -23.04 -5.32 3.95
C GLU A 214 -21.86 -5.66 4.87
N LEU A 215 -21.05 -4.66 5.21
CA LEU A 215 -19.92 -4.84 6.14
C LEU A 215 -20.39 -5.23 7.53
N ILE A 216 -21.50 -4.65 8.01
CA ILE A 216 -22.13 -5.02 9.30
C ILE A 216 -22.59 -6.48 9.27
N LYS A 217 -23.20 -6.95 8.16
CA LYS A 217 -23.62 -8.34 8.03
C LYS A 217 -22.44 -9.30 8.09
N LEU A 218 -21.32 -8.96 7.44
CA LEU A 218 -20.08 -9.74 7.53
C LEU A 218 -19.53 -9.80 8.96
N ARG A 219 -19.50 -8.66 9.66
CA ARG A 219 -19.03 -8.58 11.06
C ARG A 219 -19.92 -9.35 12.04
N LYS A 220 -21.18 -9.65 11.69
CA LYS A 220 -22.10 -10.47 12.52
C LYS A 220 -21.88 -11.97 12.38
N LEU A 221 -21.10 -12.43 11.40
CA LEU A 221 -20.74 -13.84 11.33
C LEU A 221 -19.84 -14.18 12.52
N LYS A 222 -20.23 -15.18 13.31
CA LYS A 222 -19.54 -15.54 14.57
C LYS A 222 -18.08 -15.99 14.37
N GLU A 223 -17.76 -16.44 13.17
CA GLU A 223 -16.41 -16.87 12.79
C GLU A 223 -15.53 -15.70 12.32
N VAL A 224 -16.12 -14.52 12.05
CA VAL A 224 -15.43 -13.32 11.60
C VAL A 224 -15.07 -12.47 12.81
N GLU A 225 -13.78 -12.18 12.98
CA GLU A 225 -13.27 -11.35 14.08
C GLU A 225 -13.16 -9.87 13.69
N LYS A 226 -12.73 -9.62 12.44
CA LYS A 226 -12.53 -8.25 11.94
C LYS A 226 -12.79 -8.19 10.45
N VAL A 227 -13.42 -7.11 10.00
CA VAL A 227 -13.59 -6.77 8.58
C VAL A 227 -13.09 -5.36 8.36
N GLN A 228 -12.16 -5.18 7.45
CA GLN A 228 -11.71 -3.88 6.97
C GLN A 228 -11.99 -3.79 5.47
N TYR A 229 -12.56 -2.67 5.05
CA TYR A 229 -12.85 -2.36 3.66
C TYR A 229 -11.89 -1.30 3.17
N VAL A 230 -11.29 -1.52 2.01
CA VAL A 230 -10.37 -0.58 1.37
C VAL A 230 -10.70 -0.44 -0.11
N ILE A 231 -10.41 0.74 -0.67
CA ILE A 231 -10.58 1.03 -2.09
C ILE A 231 -9.21 1.42 -2.65
N VAL A 232 -8.80 0.72 -3.70
CA VAL A 232 -7.62 1.06 -4.50
C VAL A 232 -8.09 1.81 -5.73
N ASN A 233 -7.81 3.11 -5.77
CA ASN A 233 -8.03 3.95 -6.95
C ASN A 233 -6.86 3.72 -7.91
N THR A 234 -7.13 3.23 -9.10
CA THR A 234 -6.14 3.01 -10.18
C THR A 234 -6.23 4.11 -11.22
#